data_0796d93a53aec8bc9bd8a452e9cf00f6
#
_entry.id   0796d93a53aec8bc9bd8a452e9cf00f6
#
_cell.length_a   1.000
_cell.length_b   1.000
_cell.length_c   1.000
_cell.angle_alpha   90.00
_cell.angle_beta   90.00
_cell.angle_gamma   90.00
#
_symmetry.space_group_name_H-M   'P 1'
#
loop_
_entity.id
_entity.type
_entity.pdbx_description
1 polymer ?
#
loop_
_entity_poly.entity_id
_entity_poly.type
_entity_poly.pdbx_seq_one_letter_code
_entity_poly.pdbx_strand_id
1 'polypeptide(L)'
;MEERVITRRDFLRGAAATAVAAAMGPGILGEAQAQPAAKVVLIRNADVLAQPDKMQGILESMLDEALKTLLGTSEPMEAWRKLVKSSDVVGVKSNEWPKLPTPKPLEGAIKRRLLDVGVVEQNISIADRGVLENPIFQKATALVNVRPLRTHHWAGIGSCLKNYIQYAPNRSSFHPEACAALGSIWKLPMVEGKTRLNIQCALTPQFYGRGANFFDTRYVWPYQGLIVGTDPVAVDTVAAHLLQVKRTAFFGEDRALDVPPSHIIVADKKYHLGVSDLNRIQLVKLGWMEDALI
;
A
#
# COMPACT_ATOMS: atom_id res chain seq x y z
N MET A 1 -34.33 0.24 -6.35
CA MET A 1 -33.32 0.68 -5.34
C MET A 1 -32.27 1.45 -6.11
N GLU A 2 -32.27 2.79 -5.98
CA GLU A 2 -31.30 3.63 -6.66
C GLU A 2 -29.92 3.42 -6.04
N GLU A 3 -28.95 2.97 -6.84
CA GLU A 3 -27.54 2.89 -6.45
C GLU A 3 -26.99 4.31 -6.28
N ARG A 4 -26.70 4.68 -5.06
CA ARG A 4 -26.10 5.96 -4.72
C ARG A 4 -24.65 6.00 -5.20
N VAL A 5 -24.37 6.70 -6.29
CA VAL A 5 -23.01 6.97 -6.78
C VAL A 5 -22.26 7.78 -5.72
N ILE A 6 -21.16 7.23 -5.19
CA ILE A 6 -20.31 7.91 -4.21
C ILE A 6 -19.59 9.05 -4.91
N THR A 7 -19.87 10.29 -4.51
CA THR A 7 -19.33 11.51 -5.12
C THR A 7 -17.98 11.91 -4.47
N ARG A 8 -17.23 12.81 -5.13
CA ARG A 8 -16.01 13.45 -4.57
C ARG A 8 -16.23 14.03 -3.18
N ARG A 9 -17.43 14.52 -2.92
CA ARG A 9 -17.85 15.14 -1.66
C ARG A 9 -17.98 14.11 -0.53
N ASP A 10 -18.35 12.87 -0.88
CA ASP A 10 -18.49 11.77 0.09
C ASP A 10 -17.13 11.23 0.52
N PHE A 11 -16.13 11.24 -0.39
CA PHE A 11 -14.73 10.92 -0.06
C PHE A 11 -14.12 11.94 0.91
N LEU A 12 -14.37 13.25 0.65
CA LEU A 12 -13.85 14.33 1.51
C LEU A 12 -14.64 14.46 2.83
N ARG A 13 -15.93 14.11 2.86
CA ARG A 13 -16.73 14.13 4.10
C ARG A 13 -16.40 12.98 5.04
N GLY A 14 -15.94 11.86 4.54
CA GLY A 14 -15.34 10.80 5.36
C GLY A 14 -14.04 11.25 6.05
N ALA A 15 -13.35 12.25 5.49
CA ALA A 15 -12.13 12.84 6.05
C ALA A 15 -12.39 14.12 6.89
N ALA A 16 -13.61 14.70 6.84
CA ALA A 16 -13.91 16.01 7.44
C ALA A 16 -15.08 16.01 8.44
N ALA A 17 -15.52 14.87 8.94
CA ALA A 17 -16.63 14.78 9.90
C ALA A 17 -16.18 14.96 11.36
N THR A 18 -15.40 16.00 11.67
CA THR A 18 -15.08 16.40 13.03
C THR A 18 -15.06 17.93 13.19
N ALA A 19 -16.15 18.60 12.87
CA ALA A 19 -16.32 19.98 13.30
C ALA A 19 -17.79 20.43 13.26
N VAL A 20 -18.71 19.81 13.99
CA VAL A 20 -19.95 20.47 14.49
C VAL A 20 -20.46 19.66 15.69
N ALA A 21 -20.00 19.95 16.90
CA ALA A 21 -20.72 19.69 18.14
C ALA A 21 -20.18 20.62 19.24
N ALA A 22 -20.45 21.90 19.09
CA ALA A 22 -20.21 22.84 20.17
C ALA A 22 -21.52 23.61 20.43
N ALA A 23 -22.49 22.95 21.07
CA ALA A 23 -23.57 23.59 21.79
C ALA A 23 -24.47 22.55 22.49
N MET A 24 -24.00 21.96 23.61
CA MET A 24 -24.85 21.46 24.69
C MET A 24 -23.97 21.12 25.91
N GLY A 25 -24.33 21.60 27.05
CA GLY A 25 -23.65 21.74 28.31
C GLY A 25 -22.93 20.54 28.92
N PRO A 26 -22.34 20.67 30.14
CA PRO A 26 -21.27 19.79 30.64
C PRO A 26 -21.83 18.46 31.15
N GLY A 27 -21.82 17.47 30.29
CA GLY A 27 -21.96 16.06 30.65
C GLY A 27 -20.68 15.35 30.28
N ILE A 28 -19.90 14.99 31.31
CA ILE A 28 -18.68 14.21 31.22
C ILE A 28 -19.04 12.82 30.68
N LEU A 29 -18.99 12.66 29.36
CA LEU A 29 -18.77 11.36 28.70
C LEU A 29 -17.55 11.58 27.80
N GLY A 30 -16.38 11.22 28.31
CA GLY A 30 -15.20 11.12 27.47
C GLY A 30 -15.55 10.22 26.27
N GLU A 31 -15.50 10.78 25.05
CA GLU A 31 -15.53 9.99 23.83
C GLU A 31 -14.39 8.98 23.96
N ALA A 32 -14.74 7.72 24.22
CA ALA A 32 -13.77 6.64 24.13
C ALA A 32 -13.28 6.67 22.67
N GLN A 33 -12.07 7.17 22.46
CA GLN A 33 -11.41 7.10 21.15
C GLN A 33 -11.44 5.64 20.73
N ALA A 34 -12.21 5.33 19.68
CA ALA A 34 -12.29 3.98 19.16
C ALA A 34 -10.86 3.50 18.87
N GLN A 35 -10.50 2.34 19.42
CA GLN A 35 -9.18 1.75 19.18
C GLN A 35 -8.90 1.69 17.67
N PRO A 36 -7.68 2.01 17.22
CA PRO A 36 -7.34 1.91 15.80
C PRO A 36 -7.66 0.53 15.27
N ALA A 37 -8.37 0.47 14.15
CA ALA A 37 -8.77 -0.80 13.54
C ALA A 37 -7.67 -1.39 12.63
N ALA A 38 -6.70 -0.56 12.21
CA ALA A 38 -5.54 -0.97 11.42
C ALA A 38 -4.29 -0.18 11.86
N LYS A 39 -3.12 -0.81 11.71
CA LYS A 39 -1.82 -0.15 11.88
C LYS A 39 -1.08 -0.13 10.55
N VAL A 40 -0.50 1.01 10.22
CA VAL A 40 0.36 1.22 9.05
C VAL A 40 1.65 1.89 9.52
N VAL A 41 2.78 1.47 8.99
CA VAL A 41 4.08 2.06 9.29
C VAL A 41 4.58 2.80 8.05
N LEU A 42 4.86 4.09 8.20
CA LEU A 42 5.64 4.88 7.26
C LEU A 42 7.08 4.92 7.79
N ILE A 43 8.02 4.38 7.02
CA ILE A 43 9.45 4.47 7.36
C ILE A 43 10.19 5.18 6.23
N ARG A 44 11.08 6.13 6.59
CA ARG A 44 11.90 6.89 5.64
C ARG A 44 13.37 6.86 6.04
N ASN A 45 14.24 6.92 5.02
CA ASN A 45 15.69 6.95 5.23
C ASN A 45 16.33 7.89 4.19
N ALA A 46 17.04 8.92 4.66
CA ALA A 46 17.68 9.94 3.81
C ALA A 46 18.75 9.37 2.87
N ASP A 47 19.39 8.27 3.26
CA ASP A 47 20.50 7.68 2.51
C ASP A 47 20.09 6.67 1.44
N VAL A 48 18.81 6.23 1.45
CA VAL A 48 18.38 5.11 0.60
C VAL A 48 18.55 5.35 -0.89
N LEU A 49 18.45 6.60 -1.35
CA LEU A 49 18.70 6.99 -2.75
C LEU A 49 20.10 7.56 -2.94
N ALA A 50 20.74 8.08 -1.87
CA ALA A 50 22.07 8.69 -1.93
C ALA A 50 23.18 7.65 -2.00
N GLN A 51 22.94 6.41 -1.56
CA GLN A 51 23.92 5.32 -1.51
C GLN A 51 23.46 4.09 -2.29
N PRO A 52 23.48 4.13 -3.65
CA PRO A 52 22.95 3.04 -4.50
C PRO A 52 23.55 1.67 -4.19
N ASP A 53 24.84 1.60 -3.91
CA ASP A 53 25.55 0.34 -3.62
C ASP A 53 25.13 -0.29 -2.27
N LYS A 54 24.58 0.52 -1.36
CA LYS A 54 24.09 0.09 -0.05
C LYS A 54 22.56 0.02 0.01
N MET A 55 21.88 0.40 -1.07
CA MET A 55 20.42 0.52 -1.09
C MET A 55 19.72 -0.73 -0.57
N GLN A 56 20.15 -1.92 -0.97
CA GLN A 56 19.53 -3.16 -0.52
C GLN A 56 19.63 -3.33 1.00
N GLY A 57 20.79 -3.14 1.59
CA GLY A 57 20.99 -3.25 3.05
C GLY A 57 20.20 -2.20 3.84
N ILE A 58 20.09 -0.97 3.29
CA ILE A 58 19.25 0.08 3.88
C ILE A 58 17.78 -0.34 3.84
N LEU A 59 17.29 -0.86 2.71
CA LEU A 59 15.92 -1.34 2.57
C LEU A 59 15.62 -2.56 3.46
N GLU A 60 16.58 -3.45 3.66
CA GLU A 60 16.48 -4.55 4.63
C GLU A 60 16.25 -3.99 6.04
N SER A 61 17.07 -3.03 6.46
CA SER A 61 16.93 -2.39 7.77
C SER A 61 15.61 -1.62 7.91
N MET A 62 15.17 -0.91 6.86
CA MET A 62 13.87 -0.24 6.86
C MET A 62 12.72 -1.23 7.01
N LEU A 63 12.73 -2.34 6.28
CA LEU A 63 11.70 -3.38 6.40
C LEU A 63 11.71 -4.01 7.79
N ASP A 64 12.87 -4.30 8.34
CA ASP A 64 13.03 -4.89 9.67
C ASP A 64 12.43 -3.99 10.76
N GLU A 65 12.76 -2.71 10.78
CA GLU A 65 12.22 -1.77 11.76
C GLU A 65 10.71 -1.54 11.56
N ALA A 66 10.26 -1.47 10.31
CA ALA A 66 8.84 -1.35 10.01
C ALA A 66 8.05 -2.56 10.53
N LEU A 67 8.54 -3.78 10.29
CA LEU A 67 7.85 -5.00 10.72
C LEU A 67 7.89 -5.21 12.23
N LYS A 68 9.01 -4.91 12.90
CA LYS A 68 9.07 -4.90 14.36
C LYS A 68 7.97 -4.02 14.95
N THR A 69 7.87 -2.80 14.45
CA THR A 69 6.88 -1.83 14.90
C THR A 69 5.46 -2.26 14.56
N LEU A 70 5.24 -2.77 13.34
CA LEU A 70 3.93 -3.22 12.87
C LEU A 70 3.37 -4.36 13.73
N LEU A 71 4.22 -5.33 14.05
CA LEU A 71 3.84 -6.60 14.71
C LEU A 71 4.16 -6.64 16.20
N GLY A 72 4.76 -5.58 16.75
CA GLY A 72 5.09 -5.48 18.17
C GLY A 72 6.09 -6.55 18.62
N THR A 73 7.17 -6.73 17.87
CA THR A 73 8.24 -7.67 18.24
C THR A 73 9.53 -6.94 18.60
N SER A 74 10.40 -7.58 19.39
CA SER A 74 11.71 -7.03 19.75
C SER A 74 12.74 -7.24 18.64
N GLU A 75 12.66 -8.38 17.94
CA GLU A 75 13.63 -8.78 16.94
C GLU A 75 13.03 -8.84 15.53
N PRO A 76 13.78 -8.39 14.50
CA PRO A 76 13.29 -8.39 13.11
C PRO A 76 12.86 -9.77 12.63
N MET A 77 13.66 -10.79 12.91
CA MET A 77 13.39 -12.14 12.44
C MET A 77 12.17 -12.79 13.13
N GLU A 78 11.83 -12.33 14.34
CA GLU A 78 10.55 -12.71 14.98
C GLU A 78 9.37 -12.15 14.18
N ALA A 79 9.44 -10.88 13.76
CA ALA A 79 8.41 -10.25 12.95
C ALA A 79 8.24 -10.97 11.61
N TRP A 80 9.33 -11.27 10.90
CA TRP A 80 9.28 -12.00 9.64
C TRP A 80 8.68 -13.40 9.80
N ARG A 81 9.03 -14.15 10.87
CA ARG A 81 8.47 -15.49 11.17
C ARG A 81 6.98 -15.47 11.56
N LYS A 82 6.46 -14.33 12.05
CA LYS A 82 5.01 -14.15 12.24
C LYS A 82 4.26 -14.06 10.91
N LEU A 83 4.91 -13.55 9.86
CA LEU A 83 4.30 -13.38 8.53
C LEU A 83 4.47 -14.62 7.65
N VAL A 84 5.66 -15.23 7.69
CA VAL A 84 6.03 -16.32 6.76
C VAL A 84 6.73 -17.44 7.54
N LYS A 85 6.41 -18.68 7.21
CA LYS A 85 7.04 -19.89 7.77
C LYS A 85 8.06 -20.43 6.80
N SER A 86 9.08 -21.15 7.30
CA SER A 86 10.10 -21.83 6.46
C SER A 86 9.49 -22.85 5.48
N SER A 87 8.32 -23.41 5.80
CA SER A 87 7.59 -24.35 4.94
C SER A 87 6.72 -23.68 3.88
N ASP A 88 6.60 -22.35 3.85
CA ASP A 88 5.75 -21.67 2.89
C ASP A 88 6.31 -21.71 1.47
N VAL A 89 5.39 -21.66 0.51
CA VAL A 89 5.65 -21.33 -0.89
C VAL A 89 5.26 -19.88 -1.07
N VAL A 90 6.22 -19.02 -1.39
CA VAL A 90 6.06 -17.57 -1.31
C VAL A 90 6.06 -16.91 -2.69
N GLY A 91 4.94 -16.27 -3.04
CA GLY A 91 4.85 -15.39 -4.19
C GLY A 91 5.05 -13.93 -3.77
N VAL A 92 6.07 -13.27 -4.31
CA VAL A 92 6.27 -11.83 -4.15
C VAL A 92 5.72 -11.14 -5.39
N LYS A 93 4.52 -10.57 -5.26
CA LYS A 93 3.88 -9.83 -6.35
C LYS A 93 4.47 -8.44 -6.47
N SER A 94 5.36 -8.27 -7.44
CA SER A 94 6.07 -7.04 -7.76
C SER A 94 5.37 -6.21 -8.85
N ASN A 95 6.03 -5.18 -9.36
CA ASN A 95 5.55 -4.36 -10.48
C ASN A 95 6.72 -3.93 -11.38
N GLU A 96 6.68 -4.31 -12.65
CA GLU A 96 7.73 -4.09 -13.65
C GLU A 96 7.38 -3.01 -14.68
N TRP A 97 6.49 -2.08 -14.31
CA TRP A 97 6.19 -0.99 -15.25
C TRP A 97 7.45 -0.16 -15.54
N PRO A 98 7.91 -0.06 -16.83
CA PRO A 98 9.27 0.41 -17.16
C PRO A 98 9.61 1.82 -16.68
N LYS A 99 8.61 2.70 -16.52
CA LYS A 99 8.85 4.11 -16.13
C LYS A 99 9.08 4.25 -14.61
N LEU A 100 8.47 3.36 -13.81
CA LEU A 100 8.61 3.36 -12.35
C LEU A 100 8.40 1.93 -11.84
N PRO A 101 9.37 1.02 -12.02
CA PRO A 101 9.28 -0.36 -11.52
C PRO A 101 9.53 -0.41 -10.01
N THR A 102 9.16 -1.53 -9.40
CA THR A 102 9.70 -1.87 -8.07
C THR A 102 11.21 -1.95 -8.16
N PRO A 103 11.97 -1.22 -7.33
CA PRO A 103 13.43 -1.29 -7.36
C PRO A 103 13.95 -2.71 -7.09
N LYS A 104 14.89 -3.19 -7.89
CA LYS A 104 15.50 -4.51 -7.69
C LYS A 104 16.14 -4.69 -6.31
N PRO A 105 16.80 -3.67 -5.71
CA PRO A 105 17.25 -3.76 -4.32
C PRO A 105 16.13 -4.02 -3.30
N LEU A 106 14.90 -3.52 -3.51
CA LEU A 106 13.78 -3.81 -2.62
C LEU A 106 13.28 -5.25 -2.79
N GLU A 107 13.22 -5.76 -4.02
CA GLU A 107 12.92 -7.16 -4.29
C GLU A 107 13.99 -8.07 -3.65
N GLY A 108 15.27 -7.68 -3.77
CA GLY A 108 16.40 -8.37 -3.16
C GLY A 108 16.31 -8.40 -1.63
N ALA A 109 15.98 -7.27 -1.01
CA ALA A 109 15.78 -7.16 0.44
C ALA A 109 14.67 -8.10 0.94
N ILE A 110 13.54 -8.12 0.26
CA ILE A 110 12.42 -9.04 0.58
C ILE A 110 12.89 -10.49 0.44
N LYS A 111 13.51 -10.85 -0.70
CA LYS A 111 14.00 -12.21 -0.95
C LYS A 111 15.00 -12.65 0.12
N ARG A 112 15.93 -11.78 0.48
CA ARG A 112 16.93 -12.05 1.53
C ARG A 112 16.25 -12.41 2.84
N ARG A 113 15.28 -11.65 3.30
CA ARG A 113 14.58 -11.91 4.56
C ARG A 113 13.73 -13.18 4.51
N LEU A 114 13.14 -13.53 3.36
CA LEU A 114 12.46 -14.82 3.18
C LEU A 114 13.44 -16.01 3.32
N LEU A 115 14.63 -15.89 2.76
CA LEU A 115 15.70 -16.90 2.92
C LEU A 115 16.18 -16.98 4.37
N ASP A 116 16.33 -15.84 5.07
CA ASP A 116 16.73 -15.78 6.48
C ASP A 116 15.66 -16.38 7.42
N VAL A 117 14.37 -16.37 7.05
CA VAL A 117 13.29 -17.11 7.73
C VAL A 117 13.47 -18.63 7.57
N GLY A 118 14.17 -19.06 6.53
CA GLY A 118 14.38 -20.47 6.17
C GLY A 118 13.51 -20.95 5.02
N VAL A 119 12.82 -20.06 4.29
CA VAL A 119 12.12 -20.45 3.06
C VAL A 119 13.16 -20.85 2.03
N VAL A 120 13.04 -22.04 1.47
CA VAL A 120 13.98 -22.52 0.45
C VAL A 120 13.82 -21.75 -0.86
N GLU A 121 14.92 -21.45 -1.53
CA GLU A 121 14.94 -20.55 -2.69
C GLU A 121 13.98 -20.98 -3.82
N GLN A 122 13.87 -22.28 -4.09
CA GLN A 122 12.95 -22.83 -5.10
C GLN A 122 11.47 -22.61 -4.77
N ASN A 123 11.13 -22.27 -3.54
CA ASN A 123 9.78 -21.93 -3.11
C ASN A 123 9.50 -20.42 -3.14
N ILE A 124 10.41 -19.60 -3.65
CA ILE A 124 10.25 -18.16 -3.76
C ILE A 124 10.18 -17.76 -5.24
N SER A 125 9.16 -16.99 -5.61
CA SER A 125 9.09 -16.36 -6.93
C SER A 125 8.72 -14.89 -6.80
N ILE A 126 9.43 -14.03 -7.52
CA ILE A 126 9.15 -12.60 -7.62
C ILE A 126 8.71 -12.32 -9.05
N ALA A 127 7.48 -11.84 -9.24
CA ALA A 127 6.95 -11.58 -10.58
C ALA A 127 5.92 -10.43 -10.58
N ASP A 128 5.82 -9.72 -11.70
CA ASP A 128 4.71 -8.81 -11.99
C ASP A 128 3.62 -9.50 -12.81
N ARG A 129 4.00 -10.05 -13.95
CA ARG A 129 3.11 -10.69 -14.93
C ARG A 129 3.28 -12.20 -14.92
N GLY A 130 2.35 -12.89 -15.59
CA GLY A 130 2.41 -14.34 -15.71
C GLY A 130 2.17 -15.09 -14.39
N VAL A 131 1.56 -14.44 -13.39
CA VAL A 131 1.31 -15.06 -12.07
C VAL A 131 0.34 -16.23 -12.16
N LEU A 132 -0.57 -16.23 -13.14
CA LEU A 132 -1.53 -17.32 -13.35
C LEU A 132 -0.86 -18.60 -13.85
N GLU A 133 0.22 -18.47 -14.63
CA GLU A 133 0.99 -19.56 -15.22
C GLU A 133 2.21 -19.93 -14.37
N ASN A 134 2.57 -19.11 -13.39
CA ASN A 134 3.74 -19.35 -12.55
C ASN A 134 3.46 -20.42 -11.49
N PRO A 135 4.18 -21.55 -11.48
CA PRO A 135 3.90 -22.68 -10.59
C PRO A 135 4.08 -22.36 -9.10
N ILE A 136 4.93 -21.38 -8.74
CA ILE A 136 5.09 -20.93 -7.36
C ILE A 136 3.86 -20.12 -6.93
N PHE A 137 3.39 -19.20 -7.77
CA PHE A 137 2.19 -18.42 -7.45
C PHE A 137 0.92 -19.27 -7.40
N GLN A 138 0.82 -20.31 -8.26
CA GLN A 138 -0.29 -21.26 -8.23
C GLN A 138 -0.35 -22.05 -6.91
N LYS A 139 0.81 -22.40 -6.35
CA LYS A 139 0.96 -23.18 -5.11
C LYS A 139 1.20 -22.30 -3.88
N ALA A 140 1.23 -20.97 -4.03
CA ALA A 140 1.58 -20.07 -2.94
C ALA A 140 0.70 -20.26 -1.72
N THR A 141 1.34 -20.38 -0.56
CA THR A 141 0.71 -20.39 0.77
C THR A 141 0.84 -19.04 1.46
N ALA A 142 1.81 -18.22 1.04
CA ALA A 142 2.01 -16.85 1.49
C ALA A 142 2.29 -15.94 0.29
N LEU A 143 1.75 -14.71 0.34
CA LEU A 143 1.98 -13.67 -0.66
C LEU A 143 2.53 -12.41 0.02
N VAL A 144 3.54 -11.81 -0.60
CA VAL A 144 4.03 -10.47 -0.30
C VAL A 144 3.70 -9.57 -1.49
N ASN A 145 3.05 -8.45 -1.24
CA ASN A 145 2.62 -7.52 -2.26
C ASN A 145 3.48 -6.26 -2.20
N VAL A 146 4.20 -5.94 -3.25
CA VAL A 146 5.05 -4.76 -3.32
C VAL A 146 4.82 -4.00 -4.61
N ARG A 147 4.62 -2.67 -4.51
CA ARG A 147 4.34 -1.82 -5.66
C ARG A 147 4.84 -0.40 -5.48
N PRO A 148 5.39 0.26 -6.53
CA PRO A 148 5.69 1.68 -6.52
C PRO A 148 4.43 2.53 -6.41
N LEU A 149 4.49 3.57 -5.58
CA LEU A 149 3.42 4.54 -5.43
C LEU A 149 3.39 5.52 -6.60
N ARG A 150 2.25 5.62 -7.29
CA ARG A 150 2.06 6.57 -8.39
C ARG A 150 0.58 6.84 -8.66
N THR A 151 0.30 7.93 -9.35
CA THR A 151 -1.01 8.16 -9.95
C THR A 151 -1.33 7.11 -11.03
N HIS A 152 -2.62 6.89 -11.29
CA HIS A 152 -3.07 5.90 -12.28
C HIS A 152 -4.35 6.38 -12.98
N HIS A 153 -4.38 6.34 -14.30
CA HIS A 153 -5.44 6.91 -15.13
C HIS A 153 -6.82 6.23 -14.98
N TRP A 154 -6.88 4.98 -14.55
CA TRP A 154 -8.15 4.27 -14.31
C TRP A 154 -8.51 4.16 -12.83
N ALA A 155 -7.54 4.06 -11.94
CA ALA A 155 -7.76 3.75 -10.54
C ALA A 155 -7.44 4.92 -9.59
N GLY A 156 -7.08 6.09 -10.13
CA GLY A 156 -6.57 7.22 -9.33
C GLY A 156 -5.13 7.01 -8.88
N ILE A 157 -4.86 5.91 -8.19
CA ILE A 157 -3.51 5.53 -7.76
C ILE A 157 -3.14 4.12 -8.22
N GLY A 158 -1.86 3.90 -8.48
CA GLY A 158 -1.25 2.59 -8.60
C GLY A 158 -0.82 2.13 -7.20
N SER A 159 -1.53 1.15 -6.66
CA SER A 159 -1.50 0.79 -5.26
C SER A 159 -1.50 -0.73 -5.04
N CYS A 160 -1.43 -1.17 -3.79
CA CYS A 160 -1.41 -2.58 -3.42
C CYS A 160 -2.67 -3.33 -3.90
N LEU A 161 -3.87 -2.75 -3.73
CA LEU A 161 -5.10 -3.34 -4.24
C LEU A 161 -5.06 -3.52 -5.76
N LYS A 162 -4.61 -2.49 -6.49
CA LYS A 162 -4.50 -2.52 -7.96
C LYS A 162 -3.43 -3.48 -8.46
N ASN A 163 -2.39 -3.77 -7.67
CA ASN A 163 -1.31 -4.66 -8.08
C ASN A 163 -1.79 -6.09 -8.39
N TYR A 164 -2.82 -6.54 -7.69
CA TYR A 164 -3.37 -7.88 -7.84
C TYR A 164 -4.29 -8.08 -9.04
N ILE A 165 -4.47 -7.04 -9.89
CA ILE A 165 -5.21 -7.21 -11.15
C ILE A 165 -4.61 -8.31 -12.05
N GLN A 166 -3.34 -8.66 -11.86
CA GLN A 166 -2.66 -9.71 -12.60
C GLN A 166 -3.16 -11.13 -12.27
N TYR A 167 -3.89 -11.31 -11.15
CA TYR A 167 -4.57 -12.56 -10.82
C TYR A 167 -5.94 -12.70 -11.53
N ALA A 168 -6.41 -11.66 -12.20
CA ALA A 168 -7.64 -11.73 -12.96
C ALA A 168 -7.36 -12.27 -14.38
N PRO A 169 -8.04 -13.34 -14.82
CA PRO A 169 -7.91 -13.85 -16.19
C PRO A 169 -8.29 -12.78 -17.24
N ASN A 170 -9.36 -12.05 -17.00
CA ASN A 170 -9.78 -10.91 -17.81
C ASN A 170 -9.56 -9.59 -17.04
N ARG A 171 -8.38 -8.99 -17.20
CA ARG A 171 -8.00 -7.74 -16.51
C ARG A 171 -8.82 -6.52 -16.92
N SER A 172 -9.30 -6.49 -18.17
CA SER A 172 -10.06 -5.34 -18.69
C SER A 172 -11.41 -5.16 -17.98
N SER A 173 -12.02 -6.24 -17.49
CA SER A 173 -13.30 -6.20 -16.76
C SER A 173 -13.20 -5.50 -15.39
N PHE A 174 -11.97 -5.26 -14.89
CA PHE A 174 -11.72 -4.57 -13.62
C PHE A 174 -11.35 -3.09 -13.78
N HIS A 175 -11.42 -2.53 -14.97
CA HIS A 175 -11.13 -1.11 -15.21
C HIS A 175 -12.35 -0.17 -15.10
N PRO A 176 -13.61 -0.60 -15.39
CA PRO A 176 -14.77 0.28 -15.24
C PRO A 176 -14.93 0.85 -13.82
N GLU A 177 -15.67 1.96 -13.71
CA GLU A 177 -16.03 2.61 -12.44
C GLU A 177 -14.81 2.90 -11.54
N ALA A 178 -13.75 3.46 -12.13
CA ALA A 178 -12.51 3.73 -11.41
C ALA A 178 -11.91 2.50 -10.72
N CYS A 179 -12.05 1.34 -11.36
CA CYS A 179 -11.58 0.05 -10.85
C CYS A 179 -12.28 -0.41 -9.54
N ALA A 180 -13.52 -0.02 -9.31
CA ALA A 180 -14.25 -0.32 -8.07
C ALA A 180 -14.28 -1.81 -7.72
N ALA A 181 -14.31 -2.71 -8.71
CA ALA A 181 -14.39 -4.16 -8.50
C ALA A 181 -13.08 -4.84 -8.06
N LEU A 182 -11.95 -4.12 -7.91
CA LEU A 182 -10.65 -4.71 -7.57
C LEU A 182 -10.67 -5.57 -6.30
N GLY A 183 -11.51 -5.21 -5.32
CA GLY A 183 -11.63 -5.98 -4.07
C GLY A 183 -12.06 -7.43 -4.29
N SER A 184 -12.81 -7.74 -5.36
CA SER A 184 -13.23 -9.12 -5.65
C SER A 184 -12.04 -10.03 -6.02
N ILE A 185 -10.94 -9.49 -6.55
CA ILE A 185 -9.72 -10.24 -6.87
C ILE A 185 -9.10 -10.84 -5.60
N TRP A 186 -9.21 -10.14 -4.48
CA TRP A 186 -8.69 -10.58 -3.19
C TRP A 186 -9.47 -11.78 -2.60
N LYS A 187 -10.63 -12.11 -3.21
CA LYS A 187 -11.44 -13.28 -2.89
C LYS A 187 -11.17 -14.50 -3.79
N LEU A 188 -10.26 -14.34 -4.76
CA LEU A 188 -9.86 -15.47 -5.60
C LEU A 188 -9.04 -16.50 -4.81
N PRO A 189 -9.19 -17.81 -5.06
CA PRO A 189 -8.49 -18.89 -4.33
C PRO A 189 -6.97 -18.75 -4.33
N MET A 190 -6.39 -18.11 -5.35
CA MET A 190 -4.94 -17.85 -5.41
C MET A 190 -4.49 -16.74 -4.44
N VAL A 191 -5.41 -15.92 -3.93
CA VAL A 191 -5.11 -14.70 -3.14
C VAL A 191 -5.70 -14.76 -1.73
N GLU A 192 -6.95 -15.24 -1.61
CA GLU A 192 -7.72 -15.17 -0.36
C GLU A 192 -6.98 -15.80 0.81
N GLY A 193 -6.83 -15.01 1.89
CA GLY A 193 -6.16 -15.45 3.11
C GLY A 193 -4.64 -15.66 3.02
N LYS A 194 -4.01 -15.38 1.86
CA LYS A 194 -2.58 -15.65 1.64
C LYS A 194 -1.69 -14.42 1.71
N THR A 195 -2.22 -13.22 1.50
CA THR A 195 -1.40 -11.99 1.57
C THR A 195 -1.01 -11.69 3.01
N ARG A 196 0.29 -11.70 3.28
CA ARG A 196 0.87 -11.49 4.59
C ARG A 196 1.35 -10.06 4.80
N LEU A 197 1.80 -9.42 3.72
CA LEU A 197 2.44 -8.12 3.79
C LEU A 197 2.12 -7.30 2.55
N ASN A 198 1.83 -6.02 2.74
CA ASN A 198 1.65 -5.03 1.68
C ASN A 198 2.69 -3.93 1.87
N ILE A 199 3.47 -3.65 0.83
CA ILE A 199 4.53 -2.66 0.79
C ILE A 199 4.26 -1.70 -0.35
N GLN A 200 3.86 -0.49 -0.03
CA GLN A 200 3.80 0.59 -1.00
C GLN A 200 5.17 1.27 -1.04
N CYS A 201 5.91 1.04 -2.12
CA CYS A 201 7.21 1.65 -2.33
C CYS A 201 7.04 3.12 -2.71
N ALA A 202 7.34 4.00 -1.78
CA ALA A 202 7.32 5.44 -1.94
C ALA A 202 8.75 6.02 -1.94
N LEU A 203 9.73 5.33 -2.55
CA LEU A 203 11.09 5.87 -2.68
C LEU A 203 11.09 7.09 -3.60
N THR A 204 10.47 6.95 -4.77
CA THR A 204 10.36 8.00 -5.79
C THR A 204 8.94 8.02 -6.37
N PRO A 205 7.91 8.36 -5.56
CA PRO A 205 6.54 8.31 -6.05
C PRO A 205 6.27 9.38 -7.11
N GLN A 206 5.31 9.06 -8.01
CA GLN A 206 4.76 10.02 -8.97
C GLN A 206 3.42 10.55 -8.44
N PHE A 207 3.35 11.86 -8.17
CA PHE A 207 2.17 12.48 -7.55
C PHE A 207 1.19 13.12 -8.54
N TYR A 208 1.58 13.30 -9.82
CA TYR A 208 0.74 13.91 -10.86
C TYR A 208 0.95 13.23 -12.20
N GLY A 209 -0.06 13.34 -13.09
CA GLY A 209 -0.10 12.68 -14.38
C GLY A 209 -0.93 11.39 -14.34
N ARG A 210 -1.22 10.86 -15.54
CA ARG A 210 -2.12 9.70 -15.69
C ARG A 210 -1.38 8.35 -15.67
N GLY A 211 -0.29 8.25 -14.91
CA GLY A 211 0.49 7.01 -14.81
C GLY A 211 1.19 6.67 -16.13
N ALA A 212 0.90 5.49 -16.67
CA ALA A 212 1.63 4.92 -17.83
C ALA A 212 1.68 5.82 -19.07
N ASN A 213 0.58 6.50 -19.39
CA ASN A 213 0.45 7.23 -20.65
C ASN A 213 0.99 8.67 -20.58
N PHE A 214 1.10 9.23 -19.37
CA PHE A 214 1.50 10.61 -19.14
C PHE A 214 2.52 10.70 -18.01
N PHE A 215 3.52 9.84 -18.08
CA PHE A 215 4.65 9.89 -17.16
C PHE A 215 5.53 11.09 -17.44
N ASP A 216 5.78 11.89 -16.40
CA ASP A 216 6.66 13.04 -16.45
C ASP A 216 7.50 13.06 -15.17
N THR A 217 8.83 13.09 -15.34
CA THR A 217 9.79 13.09 -14.25
C THR A 217 9.69 14.30 -13.33
N ARG A 218 9.14 15.43 -13.80
CA ARG A 218 8.88 16.63 -13.00
C ARG A 218 7.93 16.36 -11.82
N TYR A 219 7.11 15.32 -11.93
CA TYR A 219 6.13 14.93 -10.91
C TYR A 219 6.55 13.69 -10.13
N VAL A 220 7.80 13.31 -10.23
CA VAL A 220 8.42 12.27 -9.41
C VAL A 220 9.31 12.96 -8.37
N TRP A 221 9.17 12.61 -7.09
CA TRP A 221 10.01 13.23 -6.05
C TRP A 221 10.68 12.20 -5.14
N PRO A 222 11.89 12.52 -4.63
CA PRO A 222 12.63 11.62 -3.76
C PRO A 222 12.04 11.62 -2.34
N TYR A 223 10.95 10.87 -2.14
CA TYR A 223 10.31 10.76 -0.83
C TYR A 223 11.04 9.80 0.11
N GLN A 224 11.76 8.82 -0.45
CA GLN A 224 12.69 7.94 0.27
C GLN A 224 12.01 7.12 1.37
N GLY A 225 10.77 6.67 1.13
CA GLY A 225 9.93 5.98 2.11
C GLY A 225 9.34 4.67 1.63
N LEU A 226 8.92 3.86 2.60
CA LEU A 226 8.05 2.70 2.45
C LEU A 226 6.82 2.87 3.33
N ILE A 227 5.64 2.51 2.83
CA ILE A 227 4.40 2.43 3.60
C ILE A 227 4.07 0.94 3.70
N VAL A 228 4.03 0.42 4.93
CA VAL A 228 4.02 -1.02 5.21
C VAL A 228 2.86 -1.38 6.12
N GLY A 229 2.13 -2.45 5.79
CA GLY A 229 1.02 -2.93 6.61
C GLY A 229 0.52 -4.31 6.20
N THR A 230 -0.25 -4.93 7.07
CA THR A 230 -0.94 -6.20 6.75
C THR A 230 -2.31 -5.96 6.11
N ASP A 231 -2.92 -4.80 6.36
CA ASP A 231 -4.19 -4.37 5.77
C ASP A 231 -3.93 -3.63 4.45
N PRO A 232 -4.32 -4.19 3.29
CA PRO A 232 -4.08 -3.57 1.99
C PRO A 232 -4.86 -2.27 1.78
N VAL A 233 -6.06 -2.17 2.37
CA VAL A 233 -6.92 -0.99 2.26
C VAL A 233 -6.34 0.16 3.05
N ALA A 234 -5.88 -0.09 4.27
CA ALA A 234 -5.24 0.91 5.11
C ALA A 234 -3.93 1.43 4.49
N VAL A 235 -3.09 0.54 3.93
CA VAL A 235 -1.87 0.92 3.22
C VAL A 235 -2.19 1.83 2.02
N ASP A 236 -3.18 1.45 1.20
CA ASP A 236 -3.59 2.23 0.04
C ASP A 236 -4.25 3.56 0.41
N THR A 237 -4.98 3.61 1.54
CA THR A 237 -5.59 4.84 2.09
C THR A 237 -4.50 5.84 2.48
N VAL A 238 -3.49 5.41 3.24
CA VAL A 238 -2.34 6.26 3.62
C VAL A 238 -1.56 6.70 2.37
N ALA A 239 -1.36 5.82 1.42
CA ALA A 239 -0.67 6.13 0.16
C ALA A 239 -1.43 7.17 -0.70
N ALA A 240 -2.76 7.05 -0.79
CA ALA A 240 -3.60 8.03 -1.48
C ALA A 240 -3.56 9.39 -0.79
N HIS A 241 -3.59 9.42 0.54
CA HIS A 241 -3.46 10.64 1.34
C HIS A 241 -2.11 11.32 1.11
N LEU A 242 -1.01 10.58 1.12
CA LEU A 242 0.32 11.12 0.83
C LEU A 242 0.38 11.80 -0.55
N LEU A 243 -0.16 11.16 -1.59
CA LEU A 243 -0.20 11.75 -2.93
C LEU A 243 -1.06 13.03 -2.94
N GLN A 244 -2.20 13.04 -2.25
CA GLN A 244 -3.07 14.21 -2.19
C GLN A 244 -2.38 15.38 -1.48
N VAL A 245 -1.75 15.15 -0.33
CA VAL A 245 -1.01 16.19 0.40
C VAL A 245 0.15 16.74 -0.45
N LYS A 246 0.90 15.86 -1.14
CA LYS A 246 1.96 16.31 -2.05
C LYS A 246 1.42 17.17 -3.19
N ARG A 247 0.27 16.83 -3.77
CA ARG A 247 -0.38 17.62 -4.83
C ARG A 247 -0.77 19.00 -4.32
N THR A 248 -1.42 19.07 -3.16
CA THR A 248 -1.79 20.33 -2.52
C THR A 248 -0.57 21.21 -2.24
N ALA A 249 0.49 20.64 -1.68
CA ALA A 249 1.74 21.37 -1.40
C ALA A 249 2.43 21.86 -2.68
N PHE A 250 2.39 21.08 -3.77
CA PHE A 250 3.05 21.44 -5.03
C PHE A 250 2.28 22.52 -5.83
N PHE A 251 0.95 22.40 -5.88
CA PHE A 251 0.12 23.31 -6.68
C PHE A 251 -0.35 24.55 -5.90
N GLY A 252 -0.19 24.58 -4.58
CA GLY A 252 -0.67 25.67 -3.72
C GLY A 252 -2.20 25.70 -3.55
N GLU A 253 -2.90 24.69 -4.00
CA GLU A 253 -4.35 24.53 -3.94
C GLU A 253 -4.73 23.05 -3.74
N ASP A 254 -5.93 22.79 -3.22
CA ASP A 254 -6.45 21.42 -3.13
C ASP A 254 -6.79 20.89 -4.52
N ARG A 255 -5.87 20.12 -5.08
CA ARG A 255 -5.99 19.54 -6.42
C ARG A 255 -6.17 18.02 -6.32
N ALA A 256 -7.43 17.62 -6.30
CA ALA A 256 -7.82 16.21 -6.21
C ALA A 256 -7.16 15.32 -7.28
N LEU A 257 -7.03 14.03 -7.00
CA LEU A 257 -6.63 13.03 -7.99
C LEU A 257 -7.57 13.09 -9.20
N ASP A 258 -7.02 12.94 -10.42
CA ASP A 258 -7.80 13.04 -11.67
C ASP A 258 -8.92 12.00 -11.75
N VAL A 259 -8.71 10.85 -11.12
CA VAL A 259 -9.69 9.79 -10.92
C VAL A 259 -9.74 9.50 -9.43
N PRO A 260 -10.92 9.51 -8.78
CA PRO A 260 -11.02 9.15 -7.38
C PRO A 260 -10.64 7.68 -7.18
N PRO A 261 -9.85 7.33 -6.14
CA PRO A 261 -9.45 5.94 -5.89
C PRO A 261 -10.59 5.15 -5.23
N SER A 262 -11.74 5.08 -5.89
CA SER A 262 -12.99 4.48 -5.38
C SER A 262 -12.83 3.02 -4.96
N HIS A 263 -11.92 2.29 -5.61
CA HIS A 263 -11.60 0.90 -5.27
C HIS A 263 -11.18 0.70 -3.82
N ILE A 264 -10.56 1.72 -3.17
CA ILE A 264 -10.15 1.64 -1.76
C ILE A 264 -11.39 1.58 -0.86
N ILE A 265 -12.34 2.51 -1.05
CA ILE A 265 -13.57 2.55 -0.26
C ILE A 265 -14.43 1.31 -0.53
N VAL A 266 -14.54 0.89 -1.78
CA VAL A 266 -15.31 -0.30 -2.16
C VAL A 266 -14.66 -1.57 -1.58
N ALA A 267 -13.33 -1.65 -1.50
CA ALA A 267 -12.63 -2.76 -0.86
C ALA A 267 -12.95 -2.88 0.64
N ASP A 268 -13.09 -1.75 1.34
CA ASP A 268 -13.57 -1.71 2.73
C ASP A 268 -15.07 -2.09 2.81
N LYS A 269 -15.92 -1.28 2.21
CA LYS A 269 -17.39 -1.33 2.46
C LYS A 269 -18.09 -2.54 1.85
N LYS A 270 -17.65 -2.99 0.68
CA LYS A 270 -18.28 -4.11 -0.04
C LYS A 270 -17.56 -5.45 0.16
N TYR A 271 -16.24 -5.42 0.19
CA TYR A 271 -15.45 -6.65 0.23
C TYR A 271 -14.84 -6.94 1.60
N HIS A 272 -14.93 -6.02 2.56
CA HIS A 272 -14.45 -6.16 3.94
C HIS A 272 -12.97 -6.58 4.03
N LEU A 273 -12.13 -5.96 3.19
CA LEU A 273 -10.69 -6.29 3.08
C LEU A 273 -9.81 -5.50 4.03
N GLY A 274 -10.35 -4.45 4.68
CA GLY A 274 -9.59 -3.60 5.59
C GLY A 274 -10.26 -2.25 5.81
N VAL A 275 -9.48 -1.25 6.25
CA VAL A 275 -9.95 0.03 6.77
C VAL A 275 -9.62 1.18 5.83
N SER A 276 -10.63 1.88 5.29
CA SER A 276 -10.47 3.06 4.42
C SER A 276 -10.62 4.41 5.15
N ASP A 277 -10.94 4.41 6.44
CA ASP A 277 -11.06 5.62 7.26
C ASP A 277 -9.73 5.95 7.92
N LEU A 278 -9.10 7.08 7.55
CA LEU A 278 -7.82 7.53 8.12
C LEU A 278 -7.88 7.69 9.65
N ASN A 279 -9.02 8.08 10.22
CA ASN A 279 -9.17 8.25 11.67
C ASN A 279 -9.12 6.91 12.43
N ARG A 280 -9.30 5.80 11.74
CA ARG A 280 -9.23 4.44 12.29
C ARG A 280 -7.93 3.73 11.94
N ILE A 281 -6.99 4.43 11.32
CA ILE A 281 -5.66 3.92 10.97
C ILE A 281 -4.62 4.53 11.90
N GLN A 282 -3.95 3.70 12.68
CA GLN A 282 -2.76 4.12 13.42
C GLN A 282 -1.58 4.21 12.45
N LEU A 283 -1.23 5.43 12.04
CA LEU A 283 -0.02 5.68 11.26
C LEU A 283 1.17 5.89 12.20
N VAL A 284 2.11 4.95 12.19
CA VAL A 284 3.38 5.06 12.92
C VAL A 284 4.47 5.52 11.96
N LYS A 285 5.22 6.55 12.33
CA LYS A 285 6.28 7.15 11.50
C LYS A 285 7.64 6.82 12.09
N LEU A 286 8.57 6.38 11.26
CA LEU A 286 9.92 5.94 11.64
C LEU A 286 11.00 6.55 10.74
N GLY A 287 12.18 6.73 11.31
CA GLY A 287 13.37 7.18 10.59
C GLY A 287 13.37 8.68 10.29
N TRP A 288 13.78 9.06 9.08
CA TRP A 288 13.91 10.45 8.68
C TRP A 288 12.54 11.09 8.40
N MET A 289 12.20 12.15 9.17
CA MET A 289 10.86 12.76 9.13
C MET A 289 10.83 14.17 8.55
N GLU A 290 11.94 14.70 8.07
CA GLU A 290 11.95 15.97 7.36
C GLU A 290 11.04 15.88 6.12
N ASP A 291 10.12 16.84 5.95
CA ASP A 291 9.13 16.86 4.86
C ASP A 291 8.33 15.55 4.69
N ALA A 292 7.99 14.89 5.78
CA ALA A 292 7.22 13.64 5.75
C ALA A 292 5.80 13.82 5.17
N LEU A 293 5.26 15.03 5.17
CA LEU A 293 3.97 15.46 4.61
C LEU A 293 2.74 14.92 5.35
N ILE A 294 2.74 13.70 5.82
CA ILE A 294 1.62 13.05 6.52
C ILE A 294 2.04 12.52 7.88
#